data_7139e2e4cba8f09fbbe0ce61c0f45a41
#
_entry.id   7139e2e4cba8f09fbbe0ce61c0f45a41
#
_cell.length_a   1.000
_cell.length_b   1.000
_cell.length_c   1.000
_cell.angle_alpha   90.00
_cell.angle_beta   90.00
_cell.angle_gamma   90.00
#
_symmetry.space_group_name_H-M   'P 1'
#
loop_
_entity.id
_entity.type
_entity.pdbx_description
1 polymer ?
#
loop_
_entity_poly.entity_id
_entity_poly.type
_entity_poly.pdbx_seq_one_letter_code
_entity_poly.pdbx_strand_id
1 'polypeptide(L)'
;AQLGKKTLLLDCDIGLRNLDLYLGVSDRALMDFTDVIAGRTTLAQAVVRHPLYPNLYLLTAPVSFGVRLPSKREMQRLIDEIRRHFDFCLIDAAAGIGEAFALATCCADRAVVVTTNDPSSLRDAQRTVMELHRFPSGSLHLVVNRVRRKLLQSLHTTIDDAIDAAGLPLLGVIPEDENVPAVLGRGLSQRLKYRSGALCACENIARRLCGERVRLMRL
;
A
#
# COMPACT_ATOMS: atom_id res chain seq x y z
N ALA A 1 -9.75 -2.26 -6.87
CA ALA A 1 -10.91 -1.52 -7.38
C ALA A 1 -11.29 -1.94 -8.81
N GLN A 2 -10.34 -2.01 -9.75
CA GLN A 2 -10.63 -2.44 -11.15
C GLN A 2 -11.14 -3.88 -11.26
N LEU A 3 -10.85 -4.73 -10.30
CA LEU A 3 -11.39 -6.09 -10.19
C LEU A 3 -12.81 -6.14 -9.59
N GLY A 4 -13.52 -5.00 -9.53
CA GLY A 4 -14.87 -4.91 -8.99
C GLY A 4 -14.96 -4.90 -7.47
N LYS A 5 -13.83 -4.90 -6.75
CA LYS A 5 -13.80 -4.87 -5.28
C LYS A 5 -13.89 -3.44 -4.74
N LYS A 6 -14.77 -3.20 -3.80
CA LYS A 6 -14.87 -1.92 -3.10
C LYS A 6 -13.66 -1.74 -2.19
N THR A 7 -12.74 -0.87 -2.59
CA THR A 7 -11.41 -0.75 -2.02
C THR A 7 -11.21 0.62 -1.39
N LEU A 8 -10.83 0.65 -0.12
CA LEU A 8 -10.39 1.86 0.58
C LEU A 8 -8.86 1.89 0.63
N LEU A 9 -8.28 3.03 0.29
CA LEU A 9 -6.90 3.37 0.64
C LEU A 9 -6.95 4.17 1.94
N LEU A 10 -6.26 3.70 2.96
CA LEU A 10 -6.09 4.40 4.23
C LEU A 10 -4.65 4.89 4.32
N ASP A 11 -4.46 6.20 4.21
CA ASP A 11 -3.17 6.84 4.38
C ASP A 11 -2.83 6.91 5.87
N CYS A 12 -1.74 6.28 6.27
CA CYS A 12 -1.21 6.35 7.63
C CYS A 12 0.15 7.06 7.69
N ASP A 13 0.55 7.77 6.63
CA ASP A 13 1.77 8.60 6.62
C ASP A 13 1.47 9.99 7.21
N ILE A 14 1.41 10.02 8.54
CA ILE A 14 1.02 11.21 9.30
C ILE A 14 2.06 12.31 9.10
N GLY A 15 1.57 13.48 8.66
CA GLY A 15 2.39 14.67 8.41
C GLY A 15 2.89 14.81 6.97
N LEU A 16 3.10 13.73 6.22
CA LEU A 16 3.50 13.80 4.80
C LEU A 16 2.32 13.71 3.83
N ARG A 17 1.35 12.84 4.11
CA ARG A 17 0.08 12.74 3.38
C ARG A 17 0.22 12.96 1.87
N ASN A 18 0.52 11.90 1.13
CA ASN A 18 0.78 12.02 -0.32
C ASN A 18 -0.23 11.30 -1.22
N LEU A 19 -1.05 10.37 -0.68
CA LEU A 19 -1.95 9.56 -1.49
C LEU A 19 -3.03 10.38 -2.21
N ASP A 20 -3.53 11.44 -1.60
CA ASP A 20 -4.52 12.34 -2.21
C ASP A 20 -3.97 13.07 -3.43
N LEU A 21 -2.67 13.46 -3.41
CA LEU A 21 -1.97 14.05 -4.55
C LEU A 21 -1.84 13.04 -5.69
N TYR A 22 -1.36 11.83 -5.40
CA TYR A 22 -1.21 10.76 -6.41
C TYR A 22 -2.54 10.32 -7.01
N LEU A 23 -3.63 10.42 -6.25
CA LEU A 23 -4.97 10.13 -6.74
C LEU A 23 -5.65 11.32 -7.44
N GLY A 24 -5.10 12.53 -7.32
CA GLY A 24 -5.68 13.74 -7.88
C GLY A 24 -7.02 14.12 -7.22
N VAL A 25 -7.13 13.97 -5.91
CA VAL A 25 -8.36 14.24 -5.13
C VAL A 25 -8.12 15.12 -3.91
N SER A 26 -6.99 15.83 -3.84
CA SER A 26 -6.61 16.66 -2.69
C SER A 26 -7.62 17.75 -2.37
N ASP A 27 -8.31 18.29 -3.39
CA ASP A 27 -9.36 19.30 -3.27
C ASP A 27 -10.63 18.78 -2.56
N ARG A 28 -10.79 17.45 -2.48
CA ARG A 28 -11.95 16.77 -1.89
C ARG A 28 -11.67 16.15 -0.54
N ALA A 29 -10.41 15.91 -0.23
CA ALA A 29 -9.97 15.21 0.97
C ALA A 29 -9.80 16.19 2.14
N LEU A 30 -10.92 16.72 2.65
CA LEU A 30 -10.95 17.77 3.66
C LEU A 30 -10.85 17.23 5.10
N MET A 31 -11.33 16.01 5.33
CA MET A 31 -11.34 15.34 6.63
C MET A 31 -10.40 14.14 6.59
N ASP A 32 -9.80 13.81 7.72
CA ASP A 32 -8.86 12.71 7.85
C ASP A 32 -9.36 11.62 8.83
N PHE A 33 -8.60 10.52 8.96
CA PHE A 33 -9.01 9.42 9.83
C PHE A 33 -9.03 9.80 11.32
N THR A 34 -8.27 10.81 11.75
CA THR A 34 -8.29 11.28 13.14
C THR A 34 -9.55 12.09 13.45
N ASP A 35 -10.14 12.75 12.45
CA ASP A 35 -11.45 13.41 12.57
C ASP A 35 -12.56 12.38 12.82
N VAL A 36 -12.50 11.25 12.11
CA VAL A 36 -13.45 10.14 12.31
C VAL A 36 -13.28 9.56 13.72
N ILE A 37 -12.05 9.29 14.13
CA ILE A 37 -11.74 8.74 15.47
C ILE A 37 -12.19 9.69 16.59
N ALA A 38 -12.02 10.98 16.39
CA ALA A 38 -12.43 12.01 17.35
C ALA A 38 -13.94 12.30 17.34
N GLY A 39 -14.71 11.68 16.43
CA GLY A 39 -16.14 11.92 16.29
C GLY A 39 -16.51 13.29 15.71
N ARG A 40 -15.56 14.00 15.10
CA ARG A 40 -15.81 15.28 14.42
C ARG A 40 -16.54 15.09 13.08
N THR A 41 -16.42 13.93 12.49
CA THR A 41 -17.09 13.53 11.25
C THR A 41 -17.39 12.03 11.26
N THR A 42 -18.25 11.57 10.35
CA THR A 42 -18.49 10.14 10.14
C THR A 42 -17.55 9.58 9.09
N LEU A 43 -17.32 8.25 9.10
CA LEU A 43 -16.53 7.58 8.06
C LEU A 43 -17.08 7.90 6.65
N ALA A 44 -18.40 7.90 6.48
CA ALA A 44 -19.05 8.17 5.19
C ALA A 44 -18.80 9.59 4.67
N GLN A 45 -18.63 10.57 5.56
CA GLN A 45 -18.35 11.96 5.20
C GLN A 45 -16.86 12.21 4.94
N ALA A 46 -15.97 11.51 5.67
CA ALA A 46 -14.52 11.67 5.54
C ALA A 46 -13.95 10.95 4.31
N VAL A 47 -14.56 9.83 3.91
CA VAL A 47 -14.09 9.02 2.79
C VAL A 47 -14.39 9.69 1.46
N VAL A 48 -13.35 9.88 0.66
CA VAL A 48 -13.42 10.45 -0.69
C VAL A 48 -13.52 9.35 -1.73
N ARG A 49 -14.57 9.36 -2.56
CA ARG A 49 -14.70 8.46 -3.70
C ARG A 49 -13.93 9.01 -4.89
N HIS A 50 -13.12 8.18 -5.55
CA HIS A 50 -12.38 8.59 -6.73
C HIS A 50 -13.31 8.83 -7.93
N PRO A 51 -13.16 9.95 -8.66
CA PRO A 51 -14.12 10.31 -9.72
C PRO A 51 -14.13 9.35 -10.91
N LEU A 52 -12.99 8.75 -11.25
CA LEU A 52 -12.85 7.87 -12.42
C LEU A 52 -12.93 6.38 -12.08
N TYR A 53 -12.68 6.01 -10.83
CA TYR A 53 -12.67 4.61 -10.36
C TYR A 53 -13.73 4.43 -9.28
N PRO A 54 -14.96 4.05 -9.65
CA PRO A 54 -16.11 4.09 -8.73
C PRO A 54 -16.01 3.18 -7.51
N ASN A 55 -15.13 2.17 -7.54
CA ASN A 55 -14.88 1.29 -6.42
C ASN A 55 -13.60 1.66 -5.63
N LEU A 56 -12.97 2.78 -5.94
CA LEU A 56 -11.78 3.28 -5.26
C LEU A 56 -12.16 4.44 -4.34
N TYR A 57 -11.72 4.36 -3.10
CA TYR A 57 -11.97 5.33 -2.05
C TYR A 57 -10.68 5.64 -1.30
N LEU A 58 -10.61 6.83 -0.72
CA LEU A 58 -9.48 7.31 0.07
C LEU A 58 -9.97 7.84 1.42
N LEU A 59 -9.26 7.50 2.47
CA LEU A 59 -9.31 8.16 3.76
C LEU A 59 -7.88 8.61 4.11
N THR A 60 -7.69 9.91 4.28
CA THR A 60 -6.36 10.52 4.40
C THR A 60 -5.82 10.52 5.81
N ALA A 61 -4.50 10.71 5.92
CA ALA A 61 -3.82 11.08 7.16
C ALA A 61 -3.99 12.58 7.48
N PRO A 62 -3.81 13.00 8.74
CA PRO A 62 -3.72 14.41 9.11
C PRO A 62 -2.42 15.04 8.57
N VAL A 63 -2.51 16.31 8.15
CA VAL A 63 -1.38 17.09 7.63
C VAL A 63 -0.48 17.62 8.74
N SER A 64 -1.01 17.79 9.95
CA SER A 64 -0.30 18.47 11.03
C SER A 64 0.63 17.53 11.80
N PHE A 65 1.90 17.92 11.93
CA PHE A 65 2.82 17.34 12.90
C PHE A 65 2.36 17.73 14.32
N GLY A 66 2.30 16.76 15.23
CA GLY A 66 1.87 17.00 16.61
C GLY A 66 0.42 16.63 16.92
N VAL A 67 -0.30 16.08 15.97
CA VAL A 67 -1.57 15.43 16.21
C VAL A 67 -1.32 14.20 17.09
N ARG A 68 -2.12 14.04 18.16
CA ARG A 68 -2.06 12.86 19.00
C ARG A 68 -2.32 11.61 18.15
N LEU A 69 -1.39 10.68 18.13
CA LEU A 69 -1.59 9.39 17.49
C LEU A 69 -2.75 8.65 18.16
N PRO A 70 -3.65 8.04 17.39
CA PRO A 70 -4.68 7.18 17.95
C PRO A 70 -4.08 6.01 18.71
N SER A 71 -4.73 5.60 19.77
CA SER A 71 -4.43 4.34 20.45
C SER A 71 -4.80 3.15 19.53
N LYS A 72 -4.21 1.99 19.78
CA LYS A 72 -4.56 0.74 19.09
C LYS A 72 -6.06 0.44 19.16
N ARG A 73 -6.72 0.75 20.30
CA ARG A 73 -8.15 0.52 20.47
C ARG A 73 -9.00 1.46 19.61
N GLU A 74 -8.58 2.71 19.45
CA GLU A 74 -9.26 3.66 18.56
C GLU A 74 -9.10 3.25 17.12
N MET A 75 -7.89 2.85 16.71
CA MET A 75 -7.63 2.34 15.38
C MET A 75 -8.42 1.06 15.08
N GLN A 76 -8.52 0.13 16.03
CA GLN A 76 -9.34 -1.08 15.87
C GLN A 76 -10.81 -0.74 15.59
N ARG A 77 -11.40 0.22 16.31
CA ARG A 77 -12.79 0.64 16.08
C ARG A 77 -12.98 1.21 14.66
N LEU A 78 -12.05 2.03 14.20
CA LEU A 78 -12.07 2.56 12.84
C LEU A 78 -11.98 1.44 11.80
N ILE A 79 -11.04 0.50 11.96
CA ILE A 79 -10.88 -0.64 11.06
C ILE A 79 -12.11 -1.56 11.07
N ASP A 80 -12.73 -1.79 12.23
CA ASP A 80 -13.97 -2.59 12.34
C ASP A 80 -15.14 -1.92 11.63
N GLU A 81 -15.22 -0.59 11.63
CA GLU A 81 -16.19 0.15 10.86
C GLU A 81 -15.90 0.06 9.34
N ILE A 82 -14.63 0.24 8.94
CA ILE A 82 -14.19 0.10 7.55
C ILE A 82 -14.54 -1.29 7.00
N ARG A 83 -14.31 -2.37 7.76
CA ARG A 83 -14.61 -3.76 7.36
C ARG A 83 -16.08 -4.00 7.00
N ARG A 84 -17.01 -3.25 7.58
CA ARG A 84 -18.44 -3.38 7.28
C ARG A 84 -18.82 -2.80 5.92
N HIS A 85 -17.98 -1.92 5.37
CA HIS A 85 -18.30 -1.12 4.19
C HIS A 85 -17.44 -1.39 2.97
N PHE A 86 -16.28 -2.06 3.14
CA PHE A 86 -15.28 -2.27 2.08
C PHE A 86 -14.85 -3.74 2.01
N ASP A 87 -14.60 -4.22 0.79
CA ASP A 87 -14.06 -5.57 0.56
C ASP A 87 -12.57 -5.63 0.91
N PHE A 88 -11.84 -4.52 0.66
CA PHE A 88 -10.42 -4.36 0.97
C PHE A 88 -10.16 -2.98 1.55
N CYS A 89 -9.30 -2.94 2.56
CA CYS A 89 -8.64 -1.72 3.04
C CYS A 89 -7.12 -1.90 2.84
N LEU A 90 -6.52 -1.07 2.00
CA LEU A 90 -5.07 -1.01 1.83
C LEU A 90 -4.55 0.11 2.72
N ILE A 91 -3.81 -0.24 3.75
CA ILE A 91 -3.22 0.70 4.70
C ILE A 91 -1.82 1.05 4.21
N ASP A 92 -1.62 2.30 3.82
CA ASP A 92 -0.30 2.82 3.45
C ASP A 92 0.45 3.23 4.70
N ALA A 93 1.46 2.44 5.06
CA ALA A 93 2.24 2.67 6.27
C ALA A 93 3.35 3.67 6.02
N ALA A 94 3.58 4.57 6.98
CA ALA A 94 4.73 5.46 6.97
C ALA A 94 6.05 4.68 6.89
N ALA A 95 7.06 5.29 6.31
CA ALA A 95 8.41 4.74 6.25
C ALA A 95 9.01 4.54 7.66
N GLY A 96 9.83 3.50 7.81
CA GLY A 96 10.46 3.14 9.08
C GLY A 96 9.60 2.23 9.95
N ILE A 97 10.08 1.94 11.17
CA ILE A 97 9.49 0.97 12.11
C ILE A 97 9.02 1.64 13.41
N GLY A 98 8.67 2.92 13.35
CA GLY A 98 8.22 3.72 14.49
C GLY A 98 6.75 3.53 14.86
N GLU A 99 6.22 4.48 15.64
CA GLU A 99 4.84 4.43 16.16
C GLU A 99 3.78 4.45 15.06
N ALA A 100 4.00 5.23 13.99
CA ALA A 100 3.08 5.28 12.83
C ALA A 100 3.01 3.93 12.12
N PHE A 101 4.15 3.24 11.94
CA PHE A 101 4.18 1.88 11.41
C PHE A 101 3.44 0.89 12.32
N ALA A 102 3.67 0.97 13.63
CA ALA A 102 2.98 0.12 14.60
C ALA A 102 1.46 0.36 14.59
N LEU A 103 1.03 1.61 14.39
CA LEU A 103 -0.38 1.98 14.24
C LEU A 103 -0.97 1.42 12.94
N ALA A 104 -0.30 1.61 11.82
CA ALA A 104 -0.76 1.13 10.51
C ALA A 104 -0.93 -0.41 10.49
N THR A 105 -0.04 -1.12 11.18
CA THR A 105 -0.02 -2.57 11.16
C THR A 105 -0.86 -3.23 12.24
N CYS A 106 -1.26 -2.51 13.32
CA CYS A 106 -1.85 -3.12 14.53
C CYS A 106 -3.16 -3.90 14.29
N CYS A 107 -3.92 -3.54 13.28
CA CYS A 107 -5.24 -4.10 12.98
C CYS A 107 -5.32 -4.72 11.57
N ALA A 108 -4.20 -4.85 10.88
CA ALA A 108 -4.14 -5.44 9.56
C ALA A 108 -4.21 -6.98 9.63
N ASP A 109 -4.90 -7.60 8.68
CA ASP A 109 -5.02 -9.06 8.57
C ASP A 109 -3.83 -9.68 7.84
N ARG A 110 -3.24 -8.91 6.92
CA ARG A 110 -2.11 -9.31 6.08
C ARG A 110 -1.16 -8.12 5.92
N ALA A 111 0.10 -8.39 5.64
CA ALA A 111 1.04 -7.36 5.25
C ALA A 111 1.82 -7.77 3.99
N VAL A 112 2.12 -6.77 3.17
CA VAL A 112 2.95 -6.92 1.99
C VAL A 112 4.18 -6.05 2.19
N VAL A 113 5.33 -6.69 2.34
CA VAL A 113 6.63 -6.00 2.41
C VAL A 113 7.06 -5.70 0.98
N VAL A 114 7.26 -4.43 0.69
CA VAL A 114 7.71 -3.96 -0.63
C VAL A 114 9.15 -3.53 -0.52
N THR A 115 10.02 -4.11 -1.34
CA THR A 115 11.45 -3.79 -1.37
C THR A 115 11.95 -3.63 -2.79
N THR A 116 13.11 -3.03 -2.94
CA THR A 116 13.91 -3.09 -4.18
C THR A 116 15.03 -4.11 -4.01
N ASN A 117 15.76 -4.42 -5.08
CA ASN A 117 16.78 -5.48 -5.06
C ASN A 117 18.19 -4.95 -4.71
N ASP A 118 18.27 -3.81 -4.06
CA ASP A 118 19.55 -3.28 -3.56
C ASP A 118 19.80 -3.73 -2.10
N PRO A 119 21.06 -3.86 -1.68
CA PRO A 119 21.40 -4.43 -0.36
C PRO A 119 20.83 -3.65 0.83
N SER A 120 20.68 -2.32 0.73
CA SER A 120 20.13 -1.51 1.81
C SER A 120 18.65 -1.77 1.98
N SER A 121 17.88 -1.77 0.89
CA SER A 121 16.45 -2.07 0.89
C SER A 121 16.15 -3.49 1.36
N LEU A 122 16.99 -4.48 0.99
CA LEU A 122 16.83 -5.86 1.47
C LEU A 122 17.05 -5.96 2.99
N ARG A 123 18.02 -5.23 3.54
CA ARG A 123 18.26 -5.16 4.99
C ARG A 123 17.07 -4.51 5.71
N ASP A 124 16.51 -3.45 5.15
CA ASP A 124 15.35 -2.77 5.72
C ASP A 124 14.09 -3.65 5.64
N ALA A 125 13.91 -4.39 4.55
CA ALA A 125 12.86 -5.40 4.44
C ALA A 125 12.99 -6.48 5.51
N GLN A 126 14.20 -7.01 5.74
CA GLN A 126 14.46 -7.99 6.80
C GLN A 126 14.09 -7.46 8.18
N ARG A 127 14.48 -6.22 8.52
CA ARG A 127 14.11 -5.58 9.77
C ARG A 127 12.60 -5.40 9.91
N THR A 128 11.94 -4.96 8.83
CA THR A 128 10.48 -4.82 8.77
C THR A 128 9.78 -6.15 9.05
N VAL A 129 10.25 -7.25 8.46
CA VAL A 129 9.71 -8.60 8.71
C VAL A 129 9.83 -8.99 10.17
N MET A 130 10.96 -8.67 10.83
CA MET A 130 11.13 -8.92 12.25
C MET A 130 10.08 -8.20 13.12
N GLU A 131 9.71 -6.97 12.78
CA GLU A 131 8.66 -6.23 13.47
C GLU A 131 7.25 -6.80 13.21
N LEU A 132 7.07 -7.51 12.11
CA LEU A 132 5.80 -8.12 11.72
C LEU A 132 5.61 -9.55 12.27
N HIS A 133 6.44 -10.00 13.21
CA HIS A 133 6.43 -11.35 13.78
C HIS A 133 5.08 -11.80 14.38
N ARG A 134 4.20 -10.86 14.73
CA ARG A 134 2.86 -11.13 15.26
C ARG A 134 1.84 -11.58 14.21
N PHE A 135 2.15 -11.40 12.93
CA PHE A 135 1.24 -11.81 11.86
C PHE A 135 1.21 -13.33 11.73
N PRO A 136 0.03 -13.94 11.50
CA PRO A 136 -0.08 -15.38 11.29
C PRO A 136 0.77 -15.86 10.11
N SER A 137 1.24 -17.10 10.17
CA SER A 137 1.91 -17.73 9.05
C SER A 137 1.05 -17.67 7.79
N GLY A 138 1.67 -17.29 6.66
CA GLY A 138 0.98 -17.15 5.38
C GLY A 138 0.22 -15.82 5.17
N SER A 139 0.26 -14.89 6.14
CA SER A 139 -0.32 -13.55 5.97
C SER A 139 0.69 -12.48 5.56
N LEU A 140 1.98 -12.80 5.58
CA LEU A 140 3.06 -11.93 5.12
C LEU A 140 3.51 -12.33 3.73
N HIS A 141 3.72 -11.34 2.88
CA HIS A 141 4.15 -11.55 1.49
C HIS A 141 5.20 -10.53 1.09
N LEU A 142 6.01 -10.88 0.09
CA LEU A 142 7.04 -10.02 -0.49
C LEU A 142 6.61 -9.52 -1.88
N VAL A 143 6.85 -8.25 -2.15
CA VAL A 143 6.86 -7.67 -3.50
C VAL A 143 8.22 -7.05 -3.76
N VAL A 144 8.88 -7.46 -4.84
CA VAL A 144 10.11 -6.82 -5.31
C VAL A 144 9.75 -5.79 -6.38
N ASN A 145 10.02 -4.53 -6.07
CA ASN A 145 9.62 -3.39 -6.89
C ASN A 145 10.79 -2.80 -7.69
N ARG A 146 10.48 -2.09 -8.77
CA ARG A 146 11.44 -1.36 -9.62
C ARG A 146 12.57 -2.23 -10.15
N VAL A 147 12.24 -3.47 -10.53
CA VAL A 147 13.24 -4.43 -10.99
C VAL A 147 13.73 -4.08 -12.37
N ARG A 148 15.05 -3.93 -12.51
CA ARG A 148 15.76 -3.70 -13.78
C ARG A 148 16.56 -4.95 -14.14
N ARG A 149 16.12 -5.69 -15.14
CA ARG A 149 16.78 -6.93 -15.56
C ARG A 149 18.28 -6.77 -15.84
N LYS A 150 18.67 -5.70 -16.54
CA LYS A 150 20.08 -5.42 -16.85
C LYS A 150 20.91 -5.16 -15.59
N LEU A 151 20.31 -4.51 -14.57
CA LEU A 151 20.98 -4.23 -13.30
C LEU A 151 21.17 -5.50 -12.47
N LEU A 152 20.18 -6.39 -12.42
CA LEU A 152 20.31 -7.69 -11.77
C LEU A 152 21.47 -8.49 -12.36
N GLN A 153 21.59 -8.54 -13.68
CA GLN A 153 22.67 -9.22 -14.37
C GLN A 153 24.05 -8.62 -14.04
N SER A 154 24.15 -7.27 -14.00
CA SER A 154 25.42 -6.59 -13.72
C SER A 154 25.86 -6.73 -12.25
N LEU A 155 24.92 -6.85 -11.32
CA LEU A 155 25.20 -7.01 -9.89
C LEU A 155 25.30 -8.48 -9.47
N HIS A 156 25.09 -9.42 -10.40
CA HIS A 156 25.00 -10.87 -10.10
C HIS A 156 24.00 -11.18 -8.97
N THR A 157 22.90 -10.41 -8.92
CA THR A 157 21.81 -10.61 -7.95
C THR A 157 20.56 -11.14 -8.64
N THR A 158 19.74 -11.84 -7.88
CA THR A 158 18.51 -12.48 -8.36
C THR A 158 17.31 -12.04 -7.53
N ILE A 159 16.10 -12.39 -7.97
CA ILE A 159 14.90 -12.23 -7.15
C ILE A 159 14.93 -13.20 -5.95
N ASP A 160 15.58 -14.35 -6.11
CA ASP A 160 15.70 -15.34 -5.03
C ASP A 160 16.51 -14.77 -3.85
N ASP A 161 17.53 -13.94 -4.11
CA ASP A 161 18.26 -13.23 -3.04
C ASP A 161 17.35 -12.35 -2.19
N ALA A 162 16.35 -11.73 -2.81
CA ALA A 162 15.36 -10.93 -2.08
C ALA A 162 14.39 -11.79 -1.27
N ILE A 163 13.99 -12.95 -1.81
CA ILE A 163 13.16 -13.94 -1.12
C ILE A 163 13.89 -14.49 0.10
N ASP A 164 15.16 -14.87 -0.07
CA ASP A 164 15.99 -15.43 0.99
C ASP A 164 16.27 -14.39 2.09
N ALA A 165 16.59 -13.15 1.71
CA ALA A 165 16.81 -12.06 2.66
C ALA A 165 15.57 -11.72 3.49
N ALA A 166 14.40 -11.67 2.86
CA ALA A 166 13.15 -11.35 3.55
C ALA A 166 12.53 -12.55 4.28
N GLY A 167 12.83 -13.80 3.83
CA GLY A 167 12.20 -15.01 4.36
C GLY A 167 10.68 -15.07 4.12
N LEU A 168 10.17 -14.40 3.07
CA LEU A 168 8.75 -14.31 2.78
C LEU A 168 8.39 -14.88 1.40
N PRO A 169 7.18 -15.46 1.26
CA PRO A 169 6.69 -15.89 -0.04
C PRO A 169 6.49 -14.71 -0.99
N LEU A 170 6.98 -14.87 -2.22
CA LEU A 170 6.89 -13.86 -3.26
C LEU A 170 5.45 -13.72 -3.77
N LEU A 171 4.87 -12.54 -3.60
CA LEU A 171 3.55 -12.17 -4.14
C LEU A 171 3.66 -11.66 -5.58
N GLY A 172 4.73 -10.94 -5.91
CA GLY A 172 4.95 -10.44 -7.26
C GLY A 172 6.23 -9.64 -7.43
N VAL A 173 6.56 -9.42 -8.69
CA VAL A 173 7.69 -8.60 -9.12
C VAL A 173 7.17 -7.49 -10.00
N ILE A 174 7.54 -6.25 -9.71
CA ILE A 174 7.14 -5.07 -10.47
C ILE A 174 8.39 -4.54 -11.21
N PRO A 175 8.41 -4.57 -12.53
CA PRO A 175 9.53 -4.01 -13.28
C PRO A 175 9.58 -2.49 -13.13
N GLU A 176 10.78 -1.92 -13.31
CA GLU A 176 10.92 -0.47 -13.47
C GLU A 176 10.17 -0.04 -14.73
N ASP A 177 9.34 0.99 -14.58
CA ASP A 177 8.48 1.49 -15.65
C ASP A 177 8.52 3.03 -15.64
N GLU A 178 9.09 3.63 -16.67
CA GLU A 178 9.27 5.07 -16.80
C GLU A 178 7.95 5.85 -16.91
N ASN A 179 6.85 5.16 -17.20
CA ASN A 179 5.53 5.79 -17.24
C ASN A 179 4.93 6.04 -15.84
N VAL A 180 5.36 5.31 -14.83
CA VAL A 180 4.81 5.42 -13.47
C VAL A 180 4.99 6.84 -12.91
N PRO A 181 6.19 7.47 -12.94
CA PRO A 181 6.34 8.84 -12.46
C PRO A 181 5.48 9.85 -13.22
N ALA A 182 5.33 9.67 -14.55
CA ALA A 182 4.51 10.56 -15.37
C ALA A 182 3.01 10.44 -15.02
N VAL A 183 2.55 9.25 -14.69
CA VAL A 183 1.16 9.01 -14.26
C VAL A 183 0.92 9.59 -12.87
N LEU A 184 1.81 9.33 -11.92
CA LEU A 184 1.69 9.83 -10.55
C LEU A 184 1.81 11.36 -10.48
N GLY A 185 2.70 11.96 -11.28
CA GLY A 185 2.87 13.42 -11.31
C GLY A 185 1.67 14.18 -11.89
N ARG A 186 0.76 13.50 -12.58
CA ARG A 186 -0.51 14.08 -13.08
C ARG A 186 -1.70 13.77 -12.18
N GLY A 187 -1.48 13.09 -11.07
CA GLY A 187 -2.52 12.40 -10.33
C GLY A 187 -3.23 11.36 -11.22
N LEU A 188 -4.02 10.48 -10.69
CA LEU A 188 -4.86 9.58 -11.49
C LEU A 188 -6.06 10.31 -12.11
N SER A 189 -5.82 11.51 -12.67
CA SER A 189 -6.84 12.36 -13.30
C SER A 189 -7.34 11.82 -14.65
N GLN A 190 -6.64 10.81 -15.21
CA GLN A 190 -7.02 10.12 -16.43
C GLN A 190 -7.02 8.60 -16.22
N ARG A 191 -7.92 7.89 -16.90
CA ARG A 191 -7.89 6.43 -16.89
C ARG A 191 -6.58 5.94 -17.50
N LEU A 192 -5.91 5.04 -16.78
CA LEU A 192 -4.71 4.37 -17.26
C LEU A 192 -5.06 3.55 -18.53
N LYS A 193 -4.56 3.98 -19.66
CA LYS A 193 -4.84 3.35 -20.96
C LYS A 193 -3.79 2.34 -21.41
N TYR A 194 -2.61 2.34 -20.77
CA TYR A 194 -1.55 1.41 -21.14
C TYR A 194 -1.58 0.14 -20.27
N ARG A 195 -1.28 -0.98 -20.91
CA ARG A 195 -1.23 -2.31 -20.27
C ARG A 195 0.18 -2.86 -20.42
N SER A 196 1.13 -2.32 -19.69
CA SER A 196 2.51 -2.81 -19.76
C SER A 196 3.21 -2.71 -18.40
N GLY A 197 4.28 -3.44 -18.24
CA GLY A 197 5.23 -3.27 -17.16
C GLY A 197 4.61 -3.31 -15.76
N ALA A 198 4.80 -2.25 -15.02
CA ALA A 198 4.37 -2.13 -13.63
C ALA A 198 2.86 -2.30 -13.42
N LEU A 199 2.04 -1.75 -14.33
CA LEU A 199 0.58 -1.83 -14.17
C LEU A 199 0.06 -3.26 -14.29
N CYS A 200 0.58 -4.02 -15.25
CA CYS A 200 0.23 -5.44 -15.41
C CYS A 200 0.70 -6.27 -14.21
N ALA A 201 1.88 -5.95 -13.66
CA ALA A 201 2.40 -6.59 -12.46
C ALA A 201 1.50 -6.31 -11.24
N CYS A 202 1.08 -5.05 -11.04
CA CYS A 202 0.16 -4.67 -9.98
C CYS A 202 -1.21 -5.35 -10.11
N GLU A 203 -1.75 -5.47 -11.33
CA GLU A 203 -2.99 -6.22 -11.58
C GLU A 203 -2.86 -7.69 -11.17
N ASN A 204 -1.75 -8.34 -11.54
CA ASN A 204 -1.47 -9.72 -11.18
C ASN A 204 -1.32 -9.90 -9.66
N ILE A 205 -0.68 -8.95 -8.97
CA ILE A 205 -0.57 -8.92 -7.51
C ILE A 205 -1.96 -8.81 -6.88
N ALA A 206 -2.79 -7.88 -7.37
CA ALA A 206 -4.15 -7.70 -6.88
C ALA A 206 -5.00 -8.97 -7.05
N ARG A 207 -4.91 -9.66 -8.19
CA ARG A 207 -5.61 -10.92 -8.44
C ARG A 207 -5.16 -12.01 -7.47
N ARG A 208 -3.86 -12.11 -7.16
CA ARG A 208 -3.35 -13.05 -6.14
C ARG A 208 -3.85 -12.72 -4.75
N LEU A 209 -3.93 -11.45 -4.38
CA LEU A 209 -4.52 -11.01 -3.11
C LEU A 209 -6.01 -11.38 -3.03
N CYS A 210 -6.71 -11.43 -4.16
CA CYS A 210 -8.08 -11.92 -4.26
C CYS A 210 -8.19 -13.46 -4.27
N GLY A 211 -7.09 -14.20 -4.16
CA GLY A 211 -7.07 -15.66 -4.11
C GLY A 211 -6.95 -16.35 -5.47
N GLU A 212 -6.75 -15.60 -6.56
CA GLU A 212 -6.57 -16.19 -7.88
C GLU A 212 -5.15 -16.76 -8.07
N ARG A 213 -5.05 -17.88 -8.78
CA ARG A 213 -3.77 -18.45 -9.22
C ARG A 213 -3.31 -17.76 -10.51
N VAL A 214 -2.43 -16.80 -10.39
CA VAL A 214 -1.85 -16.07 -11.52
C VAL A 214 -0.35 -16.38 -11.60
N ARG A 215 0.16 -16.70 -12.79
CA ARG A 215 1.60 -16.94 -12.99
C ARG A 215 2.39 -15.66 -12.71
N LEU A 216 3.61 -15.80 -12.16
CA LEU A 216 4.54 -14.67 -12.03
C LEU A 216 4.87 -14.13 -13.43
N MET A 217 4.96 -12.80 -13.51
CA MET A 217 5.33 -12.15 -14.75
C MET A 217 6.80 -12.48 -15.09
N ARG A 218 7.09 -12.82 -16.33
CA ARG A 218 8.47 -12.92 -16.82
C ARG A 218 9.01 -11.52 -17.04
N LEU A 219 10.19 -11.22 -16.48
CA LEU A 219 10.90 -9.95 -16.64
C LEU A 219 11.61 -9.87 -17.97
#